data_6e028f51e10304cfc6cf929bf3de0279
#
_entry.id   6e028f51e10304cfc6cf929bf3de0279
#
_cell.length_a   1.000
_cell.length_b   1.000
_cell.length_c   1.000
_cell.angle_alpha   90.00
_cell.angle_beta   90.00
_cell.angle_gamma   90.00
#
_symmetry.space_group_name_H-M   'P 1'
#
loop_
_entity.id
_entity.type
_entity.pdbx_description
1 polymer ?
#
loop_
_entity_poly.entity_id
_entity_poly.type
_entity_poly.pdbx_seq_one_letter_code
_entity_poly.pdbx_strand_id
1 'polypeptide(L)'
;FQTQVLPPDRSTAQVSMSRDFPPFKTASIYTQEEVTKSGFHKWLWGERHRKYYGTQVKAPTVLLDTLFGGLKVVRKGGGNQSNSLRLADSKGREYVMRDLRKSAERYLQAIAFQDQYIIGQFQGTYTEKLLMDLYTGAHPYAPFTMAKLSDAVGIYHTNPKLYYVPKQSVLGDYNADFGDALYMIEEHVSDDHDDLASFGKTKKIESTYDLINQLREDEEYSIYQKAYVKARHFAIIVGDWDRHVDQWLSLTPI
;
A
#
# COMPACT_ATOMS: atom_id res chain seq x y z
N PHE A 1 -8.30 -10.70 20.52
CA PHE A 1 -9.62 -10.16 20.08
C PHE A 1 -9.49 -8.64 19.99
N GLN A 2 -9.31 -8.10 18.78
CA GLN A 2 -9.42 -6.66 18.55
C GLN A 2 -10.91 -6.31 18.44
N THR A 3 -11.44 -5.61 19.42
CA THR A 3 -12.74 -4.94 19.32
C THR A 3 -12.56 -3.78 18.34
N GLN A 4 -13.07 -3.91 17.13
CA GLN A 4 -13.21 -2.78 16.22
C GLN A 4 -14.24 -1.82 16.82
N VAL A 5 -13.78 -0.66 17.27
CA VAL A 5 -14.68 0.45 17.57
C VAL A 5 -15.17 0.99 16.23
N LEU A 6 -16.45 0.78 15.92
CA LEU A 6 -17.08 1.30 14.71
C LEU A 6 -17.19 2.83 14.81
N PRO A 7 -16.87 3.57 13.73
CA PRO A 7 -17.12 5.00 13.69
C PRO A 7 -18.64 5.28 13.77
N PRO A 8 -19.03 6.46 14.29
CA PRO A 8 -20.45 6.83 14.38
C PRO A 8 -21.10 6.88 13.00
N ASP A 9 -22.35 6.46 12.96
CA ASP A 9 -23.23 6.39 11.78
C ASP A 9 -23.23 7.73 11.03
N ARG A 10 -22.78 7.74 9.78
CA ARG A 10 -22.83 8.91 8.91
C ARG A 10 -23.93 8.71 7.88
N SER A 11 -24.89 9.62 7.87
CA SER A 11 -25.99 9.66 6.91
C SER A 11 -25.48 9.62 5.46
N THR A 12 -25.95 8.64 4.70
CA THR A 12 -25.69 8.45 3.27
C THR A 12 -26.40 9.50 2.43
N ALA A 13 -25.78 10.62 2.17
CA ALA A 13 -26.17 11.46 1.04
C ALA A 13 -25.63 10.81 -0.24
N GLN A 14 -26.50 10.28 -1.09
CA GLN A 14 -26.14 9.86 -2.44
C GLN A 14 -25.73 11.11 -3.24
N VAL A 15 -24.44 11.38 -3.28
CA VAL A 15 -23.88 12.42 -4.15
C VAL A 15 -23.80 11.82 -5.55
N SER A 16 -24.56 12.40 -6.49
CA SER A 16 -24.40 12.12 -7.93
C SER A 16 -23.00 12.55 -8.33
N MET A 17 -22.08 11.59 -8.47
CA MET A 17 -20.69 11.86 -8.81
C MET A 17 -20.52 11.88 -10.31
N SER A 18 -19.85 12.90 -10.82
CA SER A 18 -19.41 12.99 -12.21
C SER A 18 -18.56 11.77 -12.58
N ARG A 19 -18.73 11.29 -13.81
CA ARG A 19 -17.84 10.28 -14.42
C ARG A 19 -16.92 10.89 -15.47
N ASP A 20 -17.04 12.19 -15.72
CA ASP A 20 -16.23 12.93 -16.68
C ASP A 20 -15.01 13.51 -15.98
N PHE A 21 -13.90 12.78 -16.04
CA PHE A 21 -12.62 13.18 -15.50
C PHE A 21 -11.57 13.24 -16.62
N PRO A 22 -10.61 14.18 -16.54
CA PRO A 22 -9.51 14.20 -17.46
C PRO A 22 -8.69 12.90 -17.36
N PRO A 23 -8.17 12.36 -18.48
CA PRO A 23 -7.48 11.08 -18.50
C PRO A 23 -6.21 11.05 -17.64
N PHE A 24 -5.69 12.22 -17.29
CA PHE A 24 -4.55 12.38 -16.40
C PHE A 24 -4.80 13.53 -15.43
N LYS A 25 -4.34 13.36 -14.21
CA LYS A 25 -4.33 14.40 -13.17
C LYS A 25 -2.89 14.62 -12.69
N THR A 26 -2.55 15.90 -12.53
CA THR A 26 -1.29 16.28 -11.88
C THR A 26 -1.57 16.54 -10.41
N ALA A 27 -0.87 15.82 -9.52
CA ALA A 27 -1.04 15.90 -8.07
C ALA A 27 0.28 15.62 -7.36
N SER A 28 0.38 16.01 -6.10
CA SER A 28 1.46 15.63 -5.18
C SER A 28 0.91 14.89 -3.97
N ILE A 29 1.77 14.18 -3.25
CA ILE A 29 1.39 13.45 -2.03
C ILE A 29 1.18 14.43 -0.86
N TYR A 30 2.12 15.38 -0.72
CA TYR A 30 2.07 16.45 0.28
C TYR A 30 2.01 17.82 -0.42
N THR A 31 1.52 18.81 0.31
CA THR A 31 1.54 20.20 -0.14
C THR A 31 2.96 20.78 -0.06
N GLN A 32 3.21 21.89 -0.75
CA GLN A 32 4.51 22.57 -0.67
C GLN A 32 4.79 23.11 0.75
N GLU A 33 3.77 23.50 1.49
CA GLU A 33 3.91 23.91 2.89
C GLU A 33 4.40 22.75 3.78
N GLU A 34 3.84 21.56 3.62
CA GLU A 34 4.23 20.37 4.41
C GLU A 34 5.68 19.96 4.17
N VAL A 35 6.19 20.08 2.95
CA VAL A 35 7.57 19.69 2.61
C VAL A 35 8.60 20.76 2.83
N THR A 36 8.17 22.04 2.98
CA THR A 36 9.08 23.15 3.23
C THR A 36 9.49 23.19 4.69
N LYS A 37 10.78 23.07 4.95
CA LYS A 37 11.35 23.10 6.30
C LYS A 37 12.46 24.15 6.39
N SER A 38 12.66 24.69 7.61
CA SER A 38 13.73 25.65 7.88
C SER A 38 15.12 25.02 7.68
N GLY A 39 16.13 25.82 7.46
CA GLY A 39 17.52 25.35 7.37
C GLY A 39 17.98 24.61 8.63
N PHE A 40 17.59 25.08 9.82
CA PHE A 40 17.89 24.42 11.09
C PHE A 40 17.22 23.05 11.19
N HIS A 41 15.95 22.92 10.77
CA HIS A 41 15.27 21.62 10.76
C HIS A 41 15.97 20.63 9.82
N LYS A 42 16.37 21.08 8.64
CA LYS A 42 17.10 20.24 7.66
C LYS A 42 18.47 19.83 8.16
N TRP A 43 19.18 20.72 8.84
CA TRP A 43 20.47 20.42 9.47
C TRP A 43 20.33 19.34 10.55
N LEU A 44 19.29 19.43 11.40
CA LEU A 44 19.06 18.48 12.49
C LEU A 44 18.52 17.11 12.01
N TRP A 45 17.53 17.14 11.08
CA TRP A 45 16.79 15.95 10.65
C TRP A 45 17.15 15.45 9.26
N GLY A 46 18.05 16.12 8.54
CA GLY A 46 18.45 15.81 7.18
C GLY A 46 17.45 16.29 6.12
N GLU A 47 17.86 16.26 4.86
CA GLU A 47 17.00 16.64 3.71
C GLU A 47 15.90 15.61 3.45
N ARG A 48 16.15 14.31 3.71
CA ARG A 48 15.22 13.21 3.45
C ARG A 48 14.69 13.22 2.01
N HIS A 49 13.60 12.55 1.75
CA HIS A 49 12.94 12.54 0.44
C HIS A 49 11.80 13.56 0.32
N ARG A 50 11.74 14.60 1.17
CA ARG A 50 10.67 15.63 1.22
C ARG A 50 10.33 16.20 -0.16
N LYS A 51 11.36 16.51 -0.96
CA LYS A 51 11.19 17.03 -2.32
C LYS A 51 10.25 16.14 -3.15
N TYR A 52 10.42 14.84 -3.09
CA TYR A 52 9.63 13.91 -3.90
C TYR A 52 8.18 13.79 -3.43
N TYR A 53 7.91 13.99 -2.14
CA TYR A 53 6.53 14.05 -1.62
C TYR A 53 5.78 15.30 -2.10
N GLY A 54 6.46 16.43 -2.26
CA GLY A 54 5.88 17.67 -2.78
C GLY A 54 5.93 17.80 -4.30
N THR A 55 6.60 16.88 -5.01
CA THR A 55 6.70 16.94 -6.46
C THR A 55 5.36 16.63 -7.11
N GLN A 56 4.94 17.51 -8.02
CA GLN A 56 3.76 17.31 -8.86
C GLN A 56 4.04 16.22 -9.90
N VAL A 57 3.30 15.12 -9.85
CA VAL A 57 3.40 14.02 -10.81
C VAL A 57 2.12 13.90 -11.62
N LYS A 58 2.26 13.62 -12.92
CA LYS A 58 1.14 13.36 -13.81
C LYS A 58 0.80 11.87 -13.73
N ALA A 59 -0.35 11.54 -13.15
CA ALA A 59 -0.83 10.16 -13.00
C ALA A 59 -2.08 9.93 -13.86
N PRO A 60 -2.29 8.71 -14.40
CA PRO A 60 -3.54 8.33 -15.04
C PRO A 60 -4.70 8.44 -14.05
N THR A 61 -5.79 9.06 -14.47
CA THR A 61 -7.04 9.08 -13.70
C THR A 61 -7.81 7.81 -13.99
N VAL A 62 -8.25 7.10 -12.95
CA VAL A 62 -8.96 5.84 -13.12
C VAL A 62 -10.27 5.79 -12.35
N LEU A 63 -11.28 5.19 -12.98
CA LEU A 63 -12.50 4.76 -12.33
C LEU A 63 -12.34 3.27 -11.98
N LEU A 64 -12.64 2.92 -10.73
CA LEU A 64 -12.48 1.55 -10.24
C LEU A 64 -13.40 0.56 -10.96
N ASP A 65 -14.60 1.00 -11.36
CA ASP A 65 -15.56 0.16 -12.08
C ASP A 65 -15.17 -0.19 -13.51
N THR A 66 -14.07 0.40 -14.02
CA THR A 66 -13.51 0.08 -15.35
C THR A 66 -12.10 -0.47 -15.27
N LEU A 67 -11.38 -0.19 -14.18
CA LEU A 67 -10.00 -0.65 -14.00
C LEU A 67 -9.98 -2.19 -13.85
N PHE A 68 -9.07 -2.86 -14.58
CA PHE A 68 -8.90 -4.32 -14.59
C PHE A 68 -10.21 -5.11 -14.86
N GLY A 69 -11.11 -4.56 -15.66
CA GLY A 69 -12.41 -5.17 -15.95
C GLY A 69 -13.50 -4.89 -14.92
N GLY A 70 -13.25 -3.95 -14.02
CA GLY A 70 -14.20 -3.50 -12.99
C GLY A 70 -13.87 -4.05 -11.61
N LEU A 71 -13.50 -3.13 -10.71
CA LEU A 71 -13.18 -3.44 -9.32
C LEU A 71 -14.30 -2.98 -8.40
N LYS A 72 -14.61 -3.78 -7.38
CA LYS A 72 -15.53 -3.45 -6.28
C LYS A 72 -14.77 -3.37 -4.98
N VAL A 73 -15.17 -2.47 -4.08
CA VAL A 73 -14.62 -2.39 -2.73
C VAL A 73 -15.13 -3.56 -1.91
N VAL A 74 -14.19 -4.31 -1.32
CA VAL A 74 -14.51 -5.45 -0.43
C VAL A 74 -14.49 -5.01 1.03
N ARG A 75 -13.42 -4.37 1.45
CA ARG A 75 -13.24 -3.93 2.84
C ARG A 75 -12.09 -2.93 2.99
N LYS A 76 -12.05 -2.26 4.12
CA LYS A 76 -10.90 -1.44 4.53
C LYS A 76 -9.71 -2.36 4.84
N GLY A 77 -8.53 -2.01 4.39
CA GLY A 77 -7.30 -2.74 4.69
C GLY A 77 -6.75 -2.41 6.08
N GLY A 78 -5.95 -3.32 6.63
CA GLY A 78 -5.38 -3.24 7.99
C GLY A 78 -4.06 -2.49 8.11
N GLY A 79 -3.67 -1.64 7.15
CA GLY A 79 -2.37 -0.94 7.21
C GLY A 79 -2.26 0.04 8.39
N ASN A 80 -1.14 -0.03 9.13
CA ASN A 80 -0.90 0.82 10.31
C ASN A 80 -0.43 2.24 9.96
N GLN A 81 0.02 2.49 8.74
CA GLN A 81 0.61 3.79 8.34
C GLN A 81 -0.11 4.47 7.19
N SER A 82 -0.90 3.76 6.41
CA SER A 82 -1.59 4.30 5.23
C SER A 82 -3.02 3.78 5.19
N ASN A 83 -3.92 4.59 4.66
CA ASN A 83 -5.24 4.10 4.29
C ASN A 83 -5.11 3.12 3.13
N SER A 84 -5.81 2.00 3.21
CA SER A 84 -5.88 1.05 2.12
C SER A 84 -7.27 0.44 2.00
N LEU A 85 -7.65 0.10 0.77
CA LEU A 85 -8.84 -0.65 0.46
C LEU A 85 -8.46 -1.97 -0.20
N ARG A 86 -9.17 -3.01 0.16
CA ARG A 86 -9.19 -4.27 -0.57
C ARG A 86 -10.25 -4.16 -1.64
N LEU A 87 -9.86 -4.43 -2.87
CA LEU A 87 -10.73 -4.42 -4.04
C LEU A 87 -10.78 -5.82 -4.63
N ALA A 88 -11.85 -6.18 -5.31
CA ALA A 88 -11.95 -7.43 -6.05
C ALA A 88 -12.52 -7.21 -7.45
N ASP A 89 -12.02 -7.95 -8.42
CA ASP A 89 -12.56 -8.02 -9.77
C ASP A 89 -13.76 -8.99 -9.86
N SER A 90 -14.35 -9.12 -11.05
CA SER A 90 -15.48 -10.00 -11.29
C SER A 90 -15.17 -11.49 -11.17
N LYS A 91 -13.87 -11.87 -11.17
CA LYS A 91 -13.40 -13.24 -11.01
C LYS A 91 -13.01 -13.56 -9.56
N GLY A 92 -13.14 -12.58 -8.65
CA GLY A 92 -12.76 -12.72 -7.25
C GLY A 92 -11.28 -12.44 -6.95
N ARG A 93 -10.48 -12.07 -7.95
CA ARG A 93 -9.08 -11.68 -7.71
C ARG A 93 -9.03 -10.39 -6.93
N GLU A 94 -8.26 -10.41 -5.85
CA GLU A 94 -8.11 -9.26 -4.99
C GLU A 94 -6.95 -8.32 -5.40
N TYR A 95 -7.18 -7.04 -5.17
CA TYR A 95 -6.21 -5.96 -5.35
C TYR A 95 -6.15 -5.10 -4.09
N VAL A 96 -5.02 -4.45 -3.88
CA VAL A 96 -4.84 -3.47 -2.81
C VAL A 96 -4.71 -2.08 -3.42
N MET A 97 -5.62 -1.18 -3.07
CA MET A 97 -5.49 0.25 -3.30
C MET A 97 -4.95 0.89 -2.03
N ARG A 98 -3.76 1.46 -2.08
CA ARG A 98 -3.06 2.05 -0.94
C ARG A 98 -2.78 3.53 -1.19
N ASP A 99 -3.20 4.37 -0.24
CA ASP A 99 -2.87 5.79 -0.25
C ASP A 99 -1.34 5.99 -0.14
N LEU A 100 -0.78 6.81 -1.01
CA LEU A 100 0.63 7.21 -0.90
C LEU A 100 0.87 8.16 0.27
N ARG A 101 -0.17 8.92 0.65
CA ARG A 101 -0.13 9.73 1.86
C ARG A 101 -0.17 8.84 3.09
N LYS A 102 0.82 9.00 3.96
CA LYS A 102 0.85 8.32 5.26
C LYS A 102 -0.08 9.04 6.24
N SER A 103 -0.50 8.33 7.29
CA SER A 103 -1.33 8.87 8.37
C SER A 103 -0.61 8.70 9.70
N ALA A 104 -0.24 9.80 10.31
CA ALA A 104 0.35 9.82 11.64
C ALA A 104 -0.62 9.28 12.70
N GLU A 105 -1.91 9.63 12.59
CA GLU A 105 -2.93 9.19 13.54
C GLU A 105 -3.15 7.69 13.51
N ARG A 106 -3.17 7.06 12.33
CA ARG A 106 -3.28 5.60 12.22
C ARG A 106 -2.11 4.89 12.88
N TYR A 107 -0.91 5.42 12.68
CA TYR A 107 0.28 4.88 13.32
C TYR A 107 0.21 5.01 14.85
N LEU A 108 -0.17 6.17 15.36
CA LEU A 108 -0.37 6.39 16.78
C LEU A 108 -1.46 5.47 17.35
N GLN A 109 -2.58 5.34 16.64
CA GLN A 109 -3.67 4.44 17.00
C GLN A 109 -3.20 3.00 17.14
N ALA A 110 -2.39 2.54 16.18
CA ALA A 110 -1.91 1.16 16.14
C ALA A 110 -0.85 0.84 17.20
N ILE A 111 -0.01 1.82 17.58
CA ILE A 111 1.16 1.55 18.42
C ILE A 111 0.99 2.12 19.85
N ALA A 112 0.49 3.35 19.98
CA ALA A 112 0.47 4.05 21.26
C ALA A 112 -0.90 4.06 21.93
N PHE A 113 -1.99 4.05 21.17
CA PHE A 113 -3.36 4.22 21.64
C PHE A 113 -4.27 3.06 21.25
N GLN A 114 -3.83 1.83 21.53
CA GLN A 114 -4.55 0.62 21.13
C GLN A 114 -5.95 0.52 21.73
N ASP A 115 -6.13 1.06 22.95
CA ASP A 115 -7.37 0.99 23.73
C ASP A 115 -8.24 2.26 23.64
N GLN A 116 -7.77 3.31 22.91
CA GLN A 116 -8.47 4.59 22.80
C GLN A 116 -8.59 5.00 21.33
N TYR A 117 -9.78 5.41 20.90
CA TYR A 117 -9.99 5.92 19.56
C TYR A 117 -9.51 7.38 19.44
N ILE A 118 -8.48 7.61 18.65
CA ILE A 118 -7.83 8.93 18.54
C ILE A 118 -7.89 9.55 17.14
N ILE A 119 -8.52 8.89 16.17
CA ILE A 119 -8.59 9.40 14.80
C ILE A 119 -9.34 10.72 14.77
N GLY A 120 -8.73 11.75 14.16
CA GLY A 120 -9.23 13.14 14.14
C GLY A 120 -8.79 14.02 15.30
N GLN A 121 -8.11 13.47 16.32
CA GLN A 121 -7.71 14.25 17.50
C GLN A 121 -6.32 14.89 17.39
N PHE A 122 -5.47 14.38 16.50
CA PHE A 122 -4.09 14.85 16.33
C PHE A 122 -3.90 15.74 15.10
N GLN A 123 -4.95 16.04 14.36
CA GLN A 123 -4.87 16.88 13.16
C GLN A 123 -4.33 18.28 13.49
N GLY A 124 -3.34 18.71 12.73
CA GLY A 124 -2.69 20.02 12.88
C GLY A 124 -1.72 20.12 14.07
N THR A 125 -1.57 19.06 14.87
CA THR A 125 -0.66 19.05 16.02
C THR A 125 0.81 18.96 15.63
N TYR A 126 1.69 19.30 16.55
CA TYR A 126 3.13 19.15 16.37
C TYR A 126 3.55 17.68 16.20
N THR A 127 2.90 16.78 16.92
CA THR A 127 3.13 15.31 16.85
C THR A 127 2.81 14.78 15.47
N GLU A 128 1.66 15.17 14.90
CA GLU A 128 1.31 14.81 13.54
C GLU A 128 2.37 15.31 12.54
N LYS A 129 2.72 16.60 12.60
CA LYS A 129 3.70 17.21 11.70
C LYS A 129 5.07 16.52 11.77
N LEU A 130 5.50 16.12 12.97
CA LEU A 130 6.76 15.41 13.17
C LEU A 130 6.71 14.01 12.55
N LEU A 131 5.65 13.23 12.80
CA LEU A 131 5.49 11.90 12.24
C LEU A 131 5.37 11.93 10.72
N MET A 132 4.60 12.86 10.17
CA MET A 132 4.50 13.06 8.72
C MET A 132 5.85 13.39 8.09
N ASP A 133 6.70 14.16 8.80
CA ASP A 133 8.06 14.42 8.36
C ASP A 133 8.98 13.19 8.45
N LEU A 134 8.82 12.36 9.48
CA LEU A 134 9.57 11.12 9.62
C LEU A 134 9.32 10.15 8.46
N TYR A 135 8.10 10.07 7.96
CA TYR A 135 7.76 9.23 6.79
C TYR A 135 8.50 9.62 5.52
N THR A 136 8.96 10.87 5.40
CA THR A 136 9.77 11.30 4.25
C THR A 136 11.18 10.66 4.21
N GLY A 137 11.52 9.85 5.19
CA GLY A 137 12.72 9.01 5.19
C GLY A 137 12.73 7.94 4.09
N ALA A 138 11.55 7.47 3.66
CA ALA A 138 11.40 6.54 2.55
C ALA A 138 11.06 7.28 1.25
N HIS A 139 11.55 6.79 0.11
CA HIS A 139 11.24 7.37 -1.19
C HIS A 139 9.83 6.95 -1.63
N PRO A 140 8.88 7.90 -1.85
CA PRO A 140 7.46 7.56 -2.03
C PRO A 140 7.14 6.80 -3.33
N TYR A 141 7.99 6.92 -4.34
CA TYR A 141 7.79 6.30 -5.66
C TYR A 141 8.71 5.08 -5.89
N ALA A 142 9.52 4.68 -4.92
CA ALA A 142 10.38 3.51 -5.04
C ALA A 142 9.62 2.23 -5.40
N PRO A 143 8.44 1.92 -4.82
CA PRO A 143 7.70 0.69 -5.14
C PRO A 143 7.42 0.51 -6.63
N PHE A 144 7.17 1.60 -7.38
CA PHE A 144 6.84 1.53 -8.81
C PHE A 144 8.02 1.12 -9.71
N THR A 145 9.23 1.11 -9.19
CA THR A 145 10.43 0.65 -9.91
C THR A 145 10.78 -0.80 -9.58
N MET A 146 10.27 -1.31 -8.44
CA MET A 146 10.65 -2.63 -7.93
C MET A 146 10.23 -3.77 -8.85
N ALA A 147 9.08 -3.70 -9.50
CA ALA A 147 8.64 -4.73 -10.44
C ALA A 147 9.69 -4.97 -11.53
N LYS A 148 10.13 -3.91 -12.22
CA LYS A 148 11.13 -4.01 -13.28
C LYS A 148 12.50 -4.50 -12.79
N LEU A 149 12.90 -4.06 -11.60
CA LEU A 149 14.16 -4.51 -10.99
C LEU A 149 14.08 -5.99 -10.59
N SER A 150 12.94 -6.44 -10.07
CA SER A 150 12.68 -7.83 -9.72
C SER A 150 12.67 -8.74 -10.96
N ASP A 151 12.03 -8.29 -12.04
CA ASP A 151 12.07 -8.98 -13.34
C ASP A 151 13.51 -9.18 -13.84
N ALA A 152 14.33 -8.12 -13.78
CA ALA A 152 15.72 -8.15 -14.25
C ALA A 152 16.58 -9.19 -13.52
N VAL A 153 16.25 -9.50 -12.26
CA VAL A 153 16.97 -10.50 -11.46
C VAL A 153 16.18 -11.79 -11.28
N GLY A 154 14.98 -11.90 -11.87
CA GLY A 154 14.12 -13.09 -11.78
C GLY A 154 13.67 -13.39 -10.35
N ILE A 155 13.05 -12.40 -9.69
CA ILE A 155 12.42 -12.52 -8.38
C ILE A 155 10.92 -12.27 -8.55
N TYR A 156 10.09 -13.09 -7.92
CA TYR A 156 8.64 -12.93 -7.94
C TYR A 156 8.21 -11.68 -7.18
N HIS A 157 7.18 -10.98 -7.71
CA HIS A 157 6.77 -9.67 -7.20
C HIS A 157 5.34 -9.30 -7.61
N THR A 158 4.75 -8.34 -6.90
CA THR A 158 3.53 -7.62 -7.31
C THR A 158 3.87 -6.57 -8.37
N ASN A 159 2.85 -6.05 -9.06
CA ASN A 159 2.99 -5.03 -10.10
C ASN A 159 2.35 -3.70 -9.67
N PRO A 160 2.92 -2.97 -8.71
CA PRO A 160 2.37 -1.72 -8.23
C PRO A 160 2.32 -0.66 -9.34
N LYS A 161 1.16 -0.03 -9.49
CA LYS A 161 0.93 1.05 -10.46
C LYS A 161 0.41 2.30 -9.76
N LEU A 162 0.89 3.46 -10.24
CA LEU A 162 0.46 4.76 -9.75
C LEU A 162 -0.78 5.22 -10.49
N TYR A 163 -1.81 5.60 -9.73
CA TYR A 163 -3.04 6.17 -10.25
C TYR A 163 -3.50 7.38 -9.44
N TYR A 164 -4.19 8.31 -10.11
CA TYR A 164 -5.05 9.24 -9.44
C TYR A 164 -6.46 8.67 -9.41
N VAL A 165 -7.02 8.50 -8.23
CA VAL A 165 -8.37 7.97 -8.05
C VAL A 165 -9.27 9.11 -7.56
N PRO A 166 -10.23 9.60 -8.38
CA PRO A 166 -11.18 10.61 -7.94
C PRO A 166 -12.23 10.00 -7.00
N LYS A 167 -12.95 10.85 -6.28
CA LYS A 167 -14.17 10.43 -5.61
C LYS A 167 -15.15 9.89 -6.64
N GLN A 168 -15.74 8.75 -6.38
CA GLN A 168 -16.57 8.01 -7.34
C GLN A 168 -17.58 7.10 -6.66
N SER A 169 -18.67 6.77 -7.36
CA SER A 169 -19.79 6.00 -6.79
C SER A 169 -19.38 4.62 -6.24
N VAL A 170 -18.40 3.96 -6.86
CA VAL A 170 -17.90 2.64 -6.42
C VAL A 170 -17.27 2.68 -5.02
N LEU A 171 -16.74 3.82 -4.61
CA LEU A 171 -16.19 3.98 -3.26
C LEU A 171 -17.29 4.05 -2.19
N GLY A 172 -18.54 4.37 -2.55
CA GLY A 172 -19.65 4.45 -1.59
C GLY A 172 -19.29 5.33 -0.38
N ASP A 173 -19.51 4.81 0.81
CA ASP A 173 -19.20 5.50 2.07
C ASP A 173 -17.69 5.75 2.27
N TYR A 174 -16.84 4.98 1.60
CA TYR A 174 -15.38 5.19 1.63
C TYR A 174 -14.93 6.48 0.97
N ASN A 175 -15.78 7.19 0.21
CA ASN A 175 -15.48 8.52 -0.33
C ASN A 175 -15.18 9.57 0.76
N ALA A 176 -15.54 9.32 2.01
CA ALA A 176 -15.18 10.17 3.14
C ALA A 176 -13.66 10.14 3.43
N ASP A 177 -13.04 8.96 3.25
CA ASP A 177 -11.64 8.72 3.60
C ASP A 177 -10.74 8.49 2.38
N PHE A 178 -11.32 8.25 1.20
CA PHE A 178 -10.62 7.92 -0.04
C PHE A 178 -11.13 8.78 -1.21
N GLY A 179 -10.32 8.82 -2.25
CA GLY A 179 -10.59 9.61 -3.45
C GLY A 179 -9.85 10.95 -3.44
N ASP A 180 -9.80 11.56 -4.63
CA ASP A 180 -9.11 12.82 -4.92
C ASP A 180 -7.61 12.83 -4.54
N ALA A 181 -6.93 11.68 -4.67
CA ALA A 181 -5.53 11.51 -4.29
C ALA A 181 -4.77 10.53 -5.20
N LEU A 182 -3.46 10.45 -4.97
CA LEU A 182 -2.57 9.48 -5.60
C LEU A 182 -2.56 8.18 -4.82
N TYR A 183 -2.82 7.09 -5.51
CA TYR A 183 -2.84 5.74 -4.95
C TYR A 183 -1.88 4.80 -5.70
N MET A 184 -1.33 3.88 -4.95
CA MET A 184 -0.72 2.67 -5.46
C MET A 184 -1.78 1.57 -5.52
N ILE A 185 -1.95 0.96 -6.69
CA ILE A 185 -2.83 -0.21 -6.87
C ILE A 185 -1.98 -1.35 -7.38
N GLU A 186 -2.07 -2.49 -6.71
CA GLU A 186 -1.32 -3.71 -7.03
C GLU A 186 -2.16 -4.95 -6.73
N GLU A 187 -1.77 -6.09 -7.27
CA GLU A 187 -2.37 -7.37 -6.92
C GLU A 187 -2.21 -7.65 -5.42
N HIS A 188 -3.24 -8.19 -4.80
CA HIS A 188 -3.08 -8.79 -3.47
C HIS A 188 -2.41 -10.14 -3.61
N VAL A 189 -1.38 -10.38 -2.81
CA VAL A 189 -0.70 -11.68 -2.79
C VAL A 189 -1.61 -12.69 -2.09
N SER A 190 -2.22 -13.56 -2.88
CA SER A 190 -3.15 -14.61 -2.49
C SER A 190 -3.02 -15.78 -3.47
N ASP A 191 -3.77 -16.85 -3.28
CA ASP A 191 -3.84 -17.96 -4.23
C ASP A 191 -4.38 -17.53 -5.61
N ASP A 192 -4.32 -18.45 -6.58
CA ASP A 192 -4.88 -18.30 -7.93
C ASP A 192 -4.26 -17.18 -8.79
N HIS A 193 -2.93 -17.13 -8.80
CA HIS A 193 -2.13 -16.29 -9.71
C HIS A 193 -1.44 -17.10 -10.83
N ASP A 194 -2.06 -18.17 -11.29
CA ASP A 194 -1.51 -19.08 -12.31
C ASP A 194 -1.40 -18.46 -13.72
N ASP A 195 -2.07 -17.34 -13.95
CA ASP A 195 -1.95 -16.54 -15.19
C ASP A 195 -0.84 -15.48 -15.13
N LEU A 196 -0.25 -15.18 -13.96
CA LEU A 196 0.73 -14.13 -13.78
C LEU A 196 2.17 -14.69 -13.71
N ALA A 197 2.98 -14.32 -14.70
CA ALA A 197 4.40 -14.68 -14.71
C ALA A 197 5.18 -14.09 -13.54
N SER A 198 4.81 -12.88 -13.08
CA SER A 198 5.41 -12.23 -11.92
C SER A 198 5.18 -12.97 -10.59
N PHE A 199 4.21 -13.89 -10.55
CA PHE A 199 3.94 -14.80 -9.45
C PHE A 199 4.36 -16.24 -9.75
N GLY A 200 5.19 -16.46 -10.78
CA GLY A 200 5.64 -17.79 -11.17
C GLY A 200 4.52 -18.71 -11.64
N LYS A 201 3.37 -18.17 -12.02
CA LYS A 201 2.16 -18.91 -12.39
C LYS A 201 1.68 -19.89 -11.31
N THR A 202 1.89 -19.55 -10.05
CA THR A 202 1.51 -20.41 -8.93
C THR A 202 0.01 -20.39 -8.68
N LYS A 203 -0.53 -21.52 -8.25
CA LYS A 203 -1.89 -21.64 -7.73
C LYS A 203 -1.98 -21.44 -6.23
N LYS A 204 -0.89 -21.68 -5.51
CA LYS A 204 -0.87 -21.63 -4.05
C LYS A 204 0.25 -20.75 -3.55
N ILE A 205 -0.09 -19.87 -2.61
CA ILE A 205 0.85 -18.99 -1.92
C ILE A 205 0.70 -19.22 -0.43
N GLU A 206 1.79 -19.52 0.24
CA GLU A 206 1.80 -19.88 1.65
C GLU A 206 2.54 -18.83 2.48
N SER A 207 2.06 -18.62 3.70
CA SER A 207 2.78 -17.81 4.67
C SER A 207 4.08 -18.47 5.11
N THR A 208 5.02 -17.70 5.60
CA THR A 208 6.25 -18.25 6.18
C THR A 208 5.96 -19.21 7.34
N TYR A 209 4.93 -18.95 8.14
CA TYR A 209 4.54 -19.82 9.24
C TYR A 209 4.02 -21.18 8.76
N ASP A 210 3.16 -21.18 7.75
CA ASP A 210 2.64 -22.42 7.17
C ASP A 210 3.77 -23.25 6.54
N LEU A 211 4.68 -22.58 5.80
CA LEU A 211 5.84 -23.25 5.23
C LEU A 211 6.74 -23.88 6.32
N ILE A 212 7.03 -23.15 7.42
CA ILE A 212 7.84 -23.68 8.52
C ILE A 212 7.16 -24.87 9.18
N ASN A 213 5.84 -24.85 9.33
CA ASN A 213 5.11 -26.00 9.89
C ASN A 213 5.18 -27.21 8.95
N GLN A 214 4.97 -27.05 7.65
CA GLN A 214 5.09 -28.12 6.67
C GLN A 214 6.50 -28.74 6.68
N LEU A 215 7.55 -27.92 6.73
CA LEU A 215 8.94 -28.38 6.80
C LEU A 215 9.25 -29.17 8.08
N ARG A 216 8.47 -28.98 9.15
CA ARG A 216 8.62 -29.73 10.41
C ARG A 216 7.84 -31.03 10.43
N GLU A 217 6.70 -31.05 9.73
CA GLU A 217 5.76 -32.19 9.72
C GLU A 217 6.09 -33.21 8.65
N ASP A 218 6.74 -32.79 7.56
CA ASP A 218 6.98 -33.67 6.41
C ASP A 218 8.37 -33.39 5.81
N GLU A 219 9.24 -34.39 5.81
CA GLU A 219 10.61 -34.35 5.29
C GLU A 219 10.68 -34.25 3.75
N GLU A 220 9.56 -34.49 3.04
CA GLU A 220 9.50 -34.32 1.59
C GLU A 220 9.48 -32.85 1.17
N TYR A 221 9.06 -31.97 2.06
CA TYR A 221 9.09 -30.52 1.80
C TYR A 221 10.51 -29.98 1.89
N SER A 222 10.85 -29.10 0.96
CA SER A 222 12.14 -28.40 0.96
C SER A 222 12.00 -26.98 0.40
N ILE A 223 12.88 -26.09 0.87
CA ILE A 223 12.96 -24.72 0.34
C ILE A 223 14.00 -24.67 -0.78
N TYR A 224 13.65 -24.05 -1.90
CA TYR A 224 14.62 -23.70 -2.92
C TYR A 224 15.55 -22.57 -2.43
N GLN A 225 16.57 -22.95 -1.65
CA GLN A 225 17.45 -22.04 -0.93
C GLN A 225 18.08 -20.97 -1.82
N LYS A 226 18.45 -21.29 -3.06
CA LYS A 226 19.04 -20.34 -4.00
C LYS A 226 18.11 -19.17 -4.33
N ALA A 227 16.81 -19.45 -4.53
CA ALA A 227 15.81 -18.41 -4.77
C ALA A 227 15.61 -17.53 -3.52
N TYR A 228 15.53 -18.15 -2.35
CA TYR A 228 15.41 -17.42 -1.09
C TYR A 228 16.61 -16.48 -0.85
N VAL A 229 17.84 -17.00 -0.95
CA VAL A 229 19.05 -16.22 -0.76
C VAL A 229 19.13 -15.06 -1.77
N LYS A 230 18.77 -15.32 -3.04
CA LYS A 230 18.71 -14.27 -4.07
C LYS A 230 17.73 -13.16 -3.70
N ALA A 231 16.52 -13.51 -3.26
CA ALA A 231 15.51 -12.54 -2.86
C ALA A 231 15.94 -11.73 -1.62
N ARG A 232 16.61 -12.37 -0.65
CA ARG A 232 17.17 -11.69 0.53
C ARG A 232 18.26 -10.69 0.16
N HIS A 233 19.21 -11.07 -0.70
CA HIS A 233 20.24 -10.15 -1.17
C HIS A 233 19.65 -8.97 -1.94
N PHE A 234 18.66 -9.24 -2.81
CA PHE A 234 18.00 -8.17 -3.52
C PHE A 234 17.33 -7.18 -2.56
N ALA A 235 16.59 -7.65 -1.55
CA ALA A 235 15.98 -6.80 -0.54
C ALA A 235 17.00 -5.89 0.17
N ILE A 236 18.18 -6.43 0.51
CA ILE A 236 19.28 -5.66 1.10
C ILE A 236 19.80 -4.59 0.12
N ILE A 237 20.03 -4.96 -1.15
CA ILE A 237 20.59 -4.05 -2.15
C ILE A 237 19.65 -2.88 -2.44
N VAL A 238 18.33 -3.13 -2.50
CA VAL A 238 17.34 -2.07 -2.75
C VAL A 238 16.95 -1.29 -1.49
N GLY A 239 17.49 -1.66 -0.32
CA GLY A 239 17.22 -0.98 0.94
C GLY A 239 15.85 -1.28 1.55
N ASP A 240 15.27 -2.45 1.26
CA ASP A 240 14.01 -2.91 1.86
C ASP A 240 14.28 -3.50 3.25
N TRP A 241 14.56 -2.60 4.19
CA TRP A 241 15.02 -2.94 5.54
C TRP A 241 13.90 -3.40 6.49
N ASP A 242 12.64 -3.00 6.21
CA ASP A 242 11.48 -3.29 7.06
C ASP A 242 10.83 -4.67 6.74
N ARG A 243 11.54 -5.53 6.04
CA ARG A 243 11.03 -6.83 5.62
C ARG A 243 11.09 -7.85 6.74
N HIS A 244 9.98 -8.02 7.46
CA HIS A 244 9.80 -9.01 8.53
C HIS A 244 9.13 -10.30 8.01
N VAL A 245 8.98 -11.30 8.89
CA VAL A 245 8.53 -12.66 8.55
C VAL A 245 7.19 -12.70 7.77
N ASP A 246 6.24 -11.84 8.13
CA ASP A 246 4.91 -11.82 7.48
C ASP A 246 4.92 -11.24 6.06
N GLN A 247 6.04 -10.67 5.63
CA GLN A 247 6.23 -10.14 4.28
C GLN A 247 6.97 -11.11 3.35
N TRP A 248 7.32 -12.29 3.84
CA TRP A 248 7.88 -13.38 3.07
C TRP A 248 6.79 -14.41 2.82
N LEU A 249 6.51 -14.66 1.55
CA LEU A 249 5.54 -15.64 1.10
C LEU A 249 6.23 -16.64 0.18
N SER A 250 5.80 -17.87 0.25
CA SER A 250 6.34 -18.98 -0.53
C SER A 250 5.39 -19.34 -1.64
N LEU A 251 5.93 -19.55 -2.82
CA LEU A 251 5.19 -20.04 -3.97
C LEU A 251 5.46 -21.54 -4.10
N THR A 252 4.40 -22.32 -4.17
CA THR A 252 4.50 -23.74 -4.49
C THR A 252 4.51 -23.89 -6.01
N PRO A 253 5.62 -24.36 -6.64
CA PRO A 253 5.65 -24.59 -8.08
C PRO A 253 4.61 -25.64 -8.47
N ILE A 254 4.06 -25.50 -9.69
CA ILE A 254 3.19 -26.52 -10.31
C ILE A 254 4.04 -27.67 -10.83
#